data_a7076144f665adf54398ba39a978e2b5
#
_entry.id   a7076144f665adf54398ba39a978e2b5
#
_cell.length_a   1.000
_cell.length_b   1.000
_cell.length_c   1.000
_cell.angle_alpha   90.00
_cell.angle_beta   90.00
_cell.angle_gamma   90.00
#
_symmetry.space_group_name_H-M   'P 1'
#
loop_
_entity.id
_entity.type
_entity.pdbx_description
1 polymer ?
#
loop_
_entity_poly.entity_id
_entity_poly.type
_entity_poly.pdbx_seq_one_letter_code
_entity_poly.pdbx_strand_id
1 'polypeptide(L)'
;MRFEIERTSGRARRGRLFTPHGMIETPVFMPVGTQATVKGISQEELEELGVEILLANTYHLFLRPGIGQVRRLGGLHRFMSWPRAILTDSGGFQVFSLSDLRKVTEEGVTFRSHLDGSAQFLSPEVAMRAEIDLGADIIMAFDECTEYPADQDRLRASMEMTLRWAERSKRYFEDHKHEVPWAHTGEKVSQPALAPVQSGSGLAPSRPGWGEPGDGNLAEEEGATQALFGIVQGGMDPGLRRESLERTVEIGFSGYAIGGLSVGEPRSLTREVVARTVENLPPEKPRYLMGVGTPEEIVEYAKLGIDMMDCVLPTRAARHGLLFTSEGKISIKQARYALDEAALDPGCACRVCRRYSRAYLRHLYASNELLAQTLNSIHNLSLYLDTMRLVRHSI
;
A
#
# COMPACT_ATOMS: atom_id res chain seq x y z
N MET A 1 -13.20 -1.61 11.99
CA MET A 1 -12.15 -0.56 11.82
C MET A 1 -12.67 0.75 12.43
N ARG A 2 -11.84 1.46 13.20
CA ARG A 2 -12.12 2.77 13.82
C ARG A 2 -11.01 3.75 13.40
N PHE A 3 -11.39 5.01 13.11
CA PHE A 3 -10.44 6.07 12.76
C PHE A 3 -10.67 7.26 13.69
N GLU A 4 -9.62 7.78 14.30
CA GLU A 4 -9.63 8.88 15.24
C GLU A 4 -8.66 9.97 14.81
N ILE A 5 -9.13 11.21 14.69
CA ILE A 5 -8.29 12.38 14.43
C ILE A 5 -7.86 12.95 15.78
N GLU A 6 -6.56 13.03 16.04
CA GLU A 6 -5.99 13.56 17.27
C GLU A 6 -5.67 15.05 17.17
N ARG A 7 -5.15 15.48 16.02
CA ARG A 7 -4.74 16.88 15.81
C ARG A 7 -4.91 17.28 14.34
N THR A 8 -5.08 18.57 14.14
CA THR A 8 -5.13 19.18 12.81
C THR A 8 -4.26 20.43 12.75
N SER A 9 -3.65 20.70 11.59
CA SER A 9 -2.89 21.91 11.28
C SER A 9 -3.22 22.34 9.85
N GLY A 10 -4.03 23.37 9.70
CA GLY A 10 -4.67 23.71 8.42
C GLY A 10 -5.53 22.53 7.93
N ARG A 11 -5.22 21.99 6.74
CA ARG A 11 -5.90 20.78 6.22
C ARG A 11 -5.23 19.47 6.66
N ALA A 12 -3.96 19.53 7.09
CA ALA A 12 -3.24 18.37 7.55
C ALA A 12 -3.87 17.81 8.82
N ARG A 13 -3.89 16.50 8.95
CA ARG A 13 -4.48 15.82 10.10
C ARG A 13 -3.61 14.65 10.55
N ARG A 14 -3.41 14.57 11.87
CA ARG A 14 -2.79 13.44 12.54
C ARG A 14 -3.86 12.62 13.22
N GLY A 15 -3.80 11.31 13.08
CA GLY A 15 -4.79 10.43 13.70
C GLY A 15 -4.29 9.02 13.90
N ARG A 16 -5.20 8.14 14.32
CA ARG A 16 -4.97 6.71 14.50
C ARG A 16 -6.05 5.90 13.79
N LEU A 17 -5.61 4.90 13.06
CA LEU A 17 -6.45 3.94 12.39
C LEU A 17 -6.29 2.58 13.06
N PHE A 18 -7.37 2.05 13.63
CA PHE A 18 -7.38 0.77 14.34
C PHE A 18 -7.90 -0.31 13.42
N THR A 19 -7.08 -1.35 13.23
CA THR A 19 -7.37 -2.53 12.41
C THR A 19 -7.30 -3.80 13.27
N PRO A 20 -7.78 -4.95 12.78
CA PRO A 20 -7.62 -6.23 13.48
C PRO A 20 -6.17 -6.60 13.80
N HIS A 21 -5.20 -6.17 12.96
CA HIS A 21 -3.78 -6.48 13.13
C HIS A 21 -2.95 -5.27 13.62
N GLY A 22 -3.57 -4.37 14.34
CA GLY A 22 -2.87 -3.30 15.03
C GLY A 22 -3.33 -1.89 14.68
N MET A 23 -2.74 -0.92 15.37
CA MET A 23 -2.97 0.50 15.21
C MET A 23 -1.93 1.09 14.25
N ILE A 24 -2.38 2.03 13.43
CA ILE A 24 -1.58 2.74 12.42
C ILE A 24 -1.64 4.22 12.72
N GLU A 25 -0.50 4.87 12.86
CA GLU A 25 -0.44 6.33 12.97
C GLU A 25 -0.53 6.98 11.58
N THR A 26 -1.44 7.93 11.41
CA THR A 26 -1.62 8.67 10.14
C THR A 26 -1.13 10.12 10.25
N PRO A 27 -0.64 10.75 9.16
CA PRO A 27 -0.50 10.18 7.81
C PRO A 27 0.58 9.09 7.75
N VAL A 28 0.34 8.08 6.91
CA VAL A 28 1.20 6.90 6.76
C VAL A 28 1.59 6.65 5.31
N PHE A 29 2.81 6.15 5.11
CA PHE A 29 3.27 5.61 3.83
C PHE A 29 3.26 4.09 3.88
N MET A 30 2.67 3.45 2.86
CA MET A 30 2.55 2.01 2.73
C MET A 30 3.55 1.47 1.70
N PRO A 31 4.58 0.72 2.10
CA PRO A 31 5.42 -0.01 1.17
C PRO A 31 4.61 -1.03 0.37
N VAL A 32 4.92 -1.16 -0.94
CA VAL A 32 4.20 -2.07 -1.83
C VAL A 32 4.85 -3.45 -1.87
N GLY A 33 4.10 -4.44 -1.40
CA GLY A 33 4.43 -5.87 -1.41
C GLY A 33 3.70 -6.62 -2.52
N THR A 34 4.03 -6.38 -3.79
CA THR A 34 3.30 -6.82 -4.99
C THR A 34 2.90 -8.30 -4.99
N GLN A 35 3.77 -9.20 -4.59
CA GLN A 35 3.56 -10.67 -4.55
C GLN A 35 3.76 -11.20 -3.13
N ALA A 36 3.05 -10.63 -2.18
CA ALA A 36 3.21 -10.93 -0.76
C ALA A 36 4.65 -10.68 -0.26
N THR A 37 5.37 -9.76 -0.88
CA THR A 37 6.72 -9.36 -0.46
C THR A 37 7.08 -7.96 -0.97
N VAL A 38 7.65 -7.14 -0.11
CA VAL A 38 8.35 -5.92 -0.53
C VAL A 38 9.69 -6.35 -1.13
N LYS A 39 9.88 -6.10 -2.42
CA LYS A 39 10.97 -6.70 -3.21
C LYS A 39 12.34 -6.49 -2.58
N GLY A 40 13.00 -7.59 -2.20
CA GLY A 40 14.34 -7.61 -1.64
C GLY A 40 14.45 -7.17 -0.18
N ILE A 41 13.33 -7.10 0.54
CA ILE A 41 13.26 -6.73 1.95
C ILE A 41 12.53 -7.83 2.72
N SER A 42 13.12 -8.33 3.80
CA SER A 42 12.47 -9.29 4.70
C SER A 42 11.45 -8.62 5.61
N GLN A 43 10.57 -9.42 6.21
CA GLN A 43 9.59 -8.92 7.18
C GLN A 43 10.30 -8.33 8.41
N GLU A 44 11.36 -8.96 8.89
CA GLU A 44 12.17 -8.45 10.00
C GLU A 44 12.73 -7.06 9.70
N GLU A 45 13.22 -6.83 8.48
CA GLU A 45 13.70 -5.53 8.04
C GLU A 45 12.59 -4.48 7.98
N LEU A 46 11.39 -4.86 7.54
CA LEU A 46 10.23 -3.96 7.53
C LEU A 46 9.78 -3.63 8.96
N GLU A 47 9.82 -4.59 9.86
CA GLU A 47 9.52 -4.38 11.27
C GLU A 47 10.54 -3.44 11.94
N GLU A 48 11.85 -3.62 11.69
CA GLU A 48 12.92 -2.75 12.16
C GLU A 48 12.79 -1.31 11.63
N LEU A 49 12.32 -1.14 10.39
CA LEU A 49 12.02 0.16 9.81
C LEU A 49 10.78 0.81 10.43
N GLY A 50 9.98 0.05 11.19
CA GLY A 50 8.76 0.52 11.81
C GLY A 50 7.59 0.65 10.81
N VAL A 51 7.53 -0.21 9.81
CA VAL A 51 6.38 -0.28 8.90
C VAL A 51 5.15 -0.76 9.67
N GLU A 52 4.06 -0.03 9.62
CA GLU A 52 2.82 -0.34 10.33
C GLU A 52 1.79 -1.04 9.44
N ILE A 53 1.82 -0.76 8.13
CA ILE A 53 0.92 -1.31 7.13
C ILE A 53 1.64 -1.53 5.81
N LEU A 54 1.32 -2.63 5.13
CA LEU A 54 1.79 -2.96 3.78
C LEU A 54 0.63 -2.93 2.77
N LEU A 55 0.94 -2.62 1.52
CA LEU A 55 0.02 -2.85 0.42
C LEU A 55 0.42 -4.12 -0.34
N ALA A 56 -0.53 -5.02 -0.61
CA ALA A 56 -0.36 -6.17 -1.48
C ALA A 56 -1.31 -6.08 -2.68
N ASN A 57 -0.88 -6.60 -3.85
CA ASN A 57 -1.67 -6.45 -5.08
C ASN A 57 -2.48 -7.73 -5.36
N THR A 58 -3.79 -7.62 -5.31
CA THR A 58 -4.74 -8.72 -5.54
C THR A 58 -4.55 -9.37 -6.91
N TYR A 59 -4.38 -8.60 -7.98
CA TYR A 59 -4.13 -9.12 -9.32
C TYR A 59 -2.97 -10.11 -9.38
N HIS A 60 -1.83 -9.76 -8.81
CA HIS A 60 -0.65 -10.62 -8.85
C HIS A 60 -0.84 -11.90 -8.02
N LEU A 61 -1.48 -11.80 -6.87
CA LEU A 61 -1.77 -12.93 -6.00
C LEU A 61 -2.88 -13.83 -6.56
N PHE A 62 -3.82 -13.25 -7.29
CA PHE A 62 -4.84 -13.98 -8.04
C PHE A 62 -4.23 -14.90 -9.10
N LEU A 63 -3.23 -14.41 -9.85
CA LEU A 63 -2.53 -15.19 -10.85
C LEU A 63 -1.53 -16.17 -10.25
N ARG A 64 -0.82 -15.77 -9.18
CA ARG A 64 0.23 -16.58 -8.55
C ARG A 64 0.45 -16.15 -7.08
N PRO A 65 0.34 -17.03 -6.09
CA PRO A 65 0.16 -18.50 -6.21
C PRO A 65 -1.29 -18.94 -6.46
N GLY A 66 -2.24 -18.00 -6.51
CA GLY A 66 -3.67 -18.21 -6.57
C GLY A 66 -4.33 -18.04 -5.19
N ILE A 67 -5.49 -17.40 -5.19
CA ILE A 67 -6.21 -17.00 -3.97
C ILE A 67 -6.54 -18.21 -3.08
N GLY A 68 -7.01 -19.31 -3.68
CA GLY A 68 -7.35 -20.53 -2.92
C GLY A 68 -6.15 -21.15 -2.18
N GLN A 69 -4.91 -20.94 -2.65
CA GLN A 69 -3.73 -21.39 -1.94
C GLN A 69 -3.46 -20.52 -0.71
N VAL A 70 -3.50 -19.20 -0.86
CA VAL A 70 -3.30 -18.25 0.24
C VAL A 70 -4.35 -18.44 1.32
N ARG A 71 -5.64 -18.58 0.93
CA ARG A 71 -6.73 -18.88 1.88
C ARG A 71 -6.48 -20.14 2.70
N ARG A 72 -6.09 -21.26 2.05
CA ARG A 72 -5.80 -22.54 2.74
C ARG A 72 -4.64 -22.43 3.73
N LEU A 73 -3.71 -21.50 3.51
CA LEU A 73 -2.58 -21.21 4.38
C LEU A 73 -2.90 -20.17 5.47
N GLY A 74 -4.17 -19.78 5.62
CA GLY A 74 -4.65 -18.88 6.68
C GLY A 74 -4.60 -17.40 6.34
N GLY A 75 -4.61 -17.04 5.04
CA GLY A 75 -4.58 -15.66 4.57
C GLY A 75 -3.17 -15.07 4.48
N LEU A 76 -3.08 -13.81 4.02
CA LEU A 76 -1.80 -13.15 3.75
C LEU A 76 -0.93 -13.00 4.99
N HIS A 77 -1.48 -12.62 6.13
CA HIS A 77 -0.72 -12.42 7.37
C HIS A 77 0.09 -13.68 7.73
N ARG A 78 -0.57 -14.84 7.72
CA ARG A 78 0.10 -16.10 8.01
C ARG A 78 1.02 -16.54 6.88
N PHE A 79 0.59 -16.38 5.63
CA PHE A 79 1.36 -16.75 4.45
C PHE A 79 2.67 -15.95 4.34
N MET A 80 2.66 -14.66 4.66
CA MET A 80 3.82 -13.78 4.64
C MET A 80 4.62 -13.78 5.94
N SER A 81 4.08 -14.32 7.03
CA SER A 81 4.60 -14.09 8.39
C SER A 81 4.66 -12.61 8.76
N TRP A 82 3.59 -11.86 8.45
CA TRP A 82 3.49 -10.43 8.70
C TRP A 82 2.40 -10.16 9.75
N PRO A 83 2.78 -9.66 10.97
CA PRO A 83 1.85 -9.54 12.10
C PRO A 83 1.07 -8.22 12.13
N ARG A 84 1.39 -7.27 11.23
CA ARG A 84 0.78 -5.94 11.22
C ARG A 84 -0.22 -5.79 10.07
N ALA A 85 -0.85 -4.63 9.95
CA ALA A 85 -1.90 -4.40 8.98
C ALA A 85 -1.47 -4.60 7.52
N ILE A 86 -2.43 -5.06 6.71
CA ILE A 86 -2.30 -5.21 5.26
C ILE A 86 -3.50 -4.52 4.59
N LEU A 87 -3.22 -3.76 3.52
CA LEU A 87 -4.21 -3.32 2.56
C LEU A 87 -4.01 -4.08 1.26
N THR A 88 -5.10 -4.60 0.66
CA THR A 88 -5.08 -5.11 -0.73
C THR A 88 -5.78 -4.13 -1.66
N ASP A 89 -5.22 -3.95 -2.86
CA ASP A 89 -5.93 -3.25 -3.93
C ASP A 89 -6.96 -4.15 -4.62
N SER A 90 -7.87 -3.56 -5.40
CA SER A 90 -8.90 -4.30 -6.13
C SER A 90 -8.38 -5.14 -7.31
N GLY A 91 -7.15 -4.88 -7.77
CA GLY A 91 -6.59 -5.45 -9.00
C GLY A 91 -6.98 -4.70 -10.27
N GLY A 92 -7.91 -3.76 -10.24
CA GLY A 92 -8.41 -3.02 -11.41
C GLY A 92 -7.32 -2.29 -12.18
N PHE A 93 -6.44 -1.56 -11.49
CA PHE A 93 -5.32 -0.84 -12.13
C PHE A 93 -4.34 -1.77 -12.83
N GLN A 94 -4.00 -2.93 -12.26
CA GLN A 94 -3.06 -3.87 -12.86
C GLN A 94 -3.64 -4.53 -14.11
N VAL A 95 -4.93 -4.82 -14.12
CA VAL A 95 -5.64 -5.28 -15.34
C VAL A 95 -5.59 -4.19 -16.41
N PHE A 96 -5.73 -2.92 -16.01
CA PHE A 96 -5.58 -1.79 -16.92
C PHE A 96 -4.15 -1.67 -17.47
N SER A 97 -3.13 -1.73 -16.63
CA SER A 97 -1.75 -1.38 -16.99
C SER A 97 -0.92 -2.53 -17.56
N LEU A 98 -1.28 -3.80 -17.28
CA LEU A 98 -0.48 -4.97 -17.62
C LEU A 98 -1.11 -5.88 -18.68
N SER A 99 -2.33 -5.60 -19.13
CA SER A 99 -3.03 -6.42 -20.10
C SER A 99 -3.35 -5.63 -21.36
N ASP A 100 -2.59 -5.85 -22.42
CA ASP A 100 -2.85 -5.27 -23.75
C ASP A 100 -4.16 -5.80 -24.37
N LEU A 101 -4.58 -7.00 -23.96
CA LEU A 101 -5.80 -7.66 -24.42
C LEU A 101 -6.79 -7.79 -23.27
N ARG A 102 -7.53 -6.71 -23.01
CA ARG A 102 -8.63 -6.69 -22.04
C ARG A 102 -9.94 -6.30 -22.71
N LYS A 103 -11.01 -6.87 -22.23
CA LYS A 103 -12.38 -6.50 -22.61
C LYS A 103 -13.14 -6.13 -21.33
N VAL A 104 -13.54 -4.87 -21.24
CA VAL A 104 -14.34 -4.34 -20.13
C VAL A 104 -15.81 -4.41 -20.53
N THR A 105 -16.65 -4.94 -19.66
CA THR A 105 -18.12 -5.02 -19.80
C THR A 105 -18.76 -4.65 -18.46
N GLU A 106 -20.07 -4.51 -18.44
CA GLU A 106 -20.80 -4.25 -17.19
C GLU A 106 -20.61 -5.36 -16.14
N GLU A 107 -20.45 -6.59 -16.58
CA GLU A 107 -20.25 -7.76 -15.72
C GLU A 107 -18.88 -7.77 -15.05
N GLY A 108 -17.86 -7.24 -15.73
CA GLY A 108 -16.48 -7.25 -15.27
C GLY A 108 -15.46 -7.16 -16.41
N VAL A 109 -14.24 -7.57 -16.15
CA VAL A 109 -13.13 -7.47 -17.09
C VAL A 109 -12.57 -8.86 -17.42
N THR A 110 -12.58 -9.19 -18.72
CA THR A 110 -11.83 -10.35 -19.26
C THR A 110 -10.47 -9.87 -19.73
N PHE A 111 -9.41 -10.59 -19.34
CA PHE A 111 -8.03 -10.24 -19.70
C PHE A 111 -7.16 -11.48 -19.89
N ARG A 112 -5.98 -11.28 -20.48
CA ARG A 112 -4.95 -12.32 -20.61
C ARG A 112 -3.93 -12.20 -19.49
N SER A 113 -3.67 -13.31 -18.81
CA SER A 113 -2.59 -13.41 -17.83
C SER A 113 -1.23 -13.10 -18.48
N HIS A 114 -0.47 -12.19 -17.89
CA HIS A 114 0.87 -11.86 -18.34
C HIS A 114 1.89 -12.98 -18.04
N LEU A 115 1.51 -14.00 -17.27
CA LEU A 115 2.38 -15.12 -16.90
C LEU A 115 2.38 -16.22 -17.96
N ASP A 116 1.20 -16.56 -18.48
CA ASP A 116 1.00 -17.74 -19.34
C ASP A 116 0.01 -17.51 -20.49
N GLY A 117 -0.54 -16.30 -20.62
CA GLY A 117 -1.51 -15.95 -21.64
C GLY A 117 -2.91 -16.52 -21.44
N SER A 118 -3.18 -17.23 -20.34
CA SER A 118 -4.52 -17.78 -20.06
C SER A 118 -5.56 -16.69 -19.92
N ALA A 119 -6.80 -16.98 -20.37
CA ALA A 119 -7.92 -16.06 -20.20
C ALA A 119 -8.39 -16.05 -18.75
N GLN A 120 -8.53 -14.85 -18.19
CA GLN A 120 -8.97 -14.62 -16.83
C GLN A 120 -10.18 -13.67 -16.84
N PHE A 121 -11.01 -13.74 -15.78
CA PHE A 121 -12.15 -12.86 -15.61
C PHE A 121 -12.19 -12.34 -14.17
N LEU A 122 -12.34 -11.02 -14.01
CA LEU A 122 -12.58 -10.35 -12.74
C LEU A 122 -13.91 -9.57 -12.85
N SER A 123 -14.83 -9.87 -11.95
CA SER A 123 -16.01 -9.04 -11.67
C SER A 123 -15.84 -8.39 -10.29
N PRO A 124 -16.69 -7.42 -9.91
CA PRO A 124 -16.71 -6.90 -8.54
C PRO A 124 -16.81 -8.00 -7.49
N GLU A 125 -17.64 -9.02 -7.70
CA GLU A 125 -17.83 -10.12 -6.76
C GLU A 125 -16.59 -11.02 -6.68
N VAL A 126 -15.96 -11.30 -7.83
CA VAL A 126 -14.73 -12.11 -7.88
C VAL A 126 -13.57 -11.37 -7.20
N ALA A 127 -13.43 -10.06 -7.40
CA ALA A 127 -12.44 -9.23 -6.73
C ALA A 127 -12.67 -9.21 -5.22
N MET A 128 -13.90 -8.97 -4.77
CA MET A 128 -14.25 -9.00 -3.34
C MET A 128 -13.99 -10.37 -2.72
N ARG A 129 -14.36 -11.45 -3.42
CA ARG A 129 -14.06 -12.80 -2.95
C ARG A 129 -12.56 -13.01 -2.78
N ALA A 130 -11.78 -12.57 -3.76
CA ALA A 130 -10.33 -12.68 -3.71
C ALA A 130 -9.74 -11.93 -2.49
N GLU A 131 -10.17 -10.69 -2.25
CA GLU A 131 -9.65 -9.88 -1.14
C GLU A 131 -10.12 -10.38 0.23
N ILE A 132 -11.35 -10.91 0.34
CA ILE A 132 -11.82 -11.57 1.56
C ILE A 132 -10.96 -12.82 1.85
N ASP A 133 -10.69 -13.63 0.83
CA ASP A 133 -9.89 -14.85 0.96
C ASP A 133 -8.40 -14.58 1.22
N LEU A 134 -7.87 -13.45 0.74
CA LEU A 134 -6.54 -12.97 1.08
C LEU A 134 -6.44 -12.55 2.55
N GLY A 135 -7.52 -12.08 3.15
CA GLY A 135 -7.58 -11.74 4.56
C GLY A 135 -6.80 -10.48 4.94
N ALA A 136 -6.76 -9.45 4.07
CA ALA A 136 -6.21 -8.15 4.42
C ALA A 136 -7.12 -7.40 5.41
N ASP A 137 -6.60 -6.42 6.14
CA ASP A 137 -7.39 -5.58 7.06
C ASP A 137 -8.27 -4.58 6.31
N ILE A 138 -7.71 -4.02 5.22
CA ILE A 138 -8.38 -3.05 4.37
C ILE A 138 -8.39 -3.59 2.95
N ILE A 139 -9.56 -3.57 2.33
CA ILE A 139 -9.79 -4.00 0.96
C ILE A 139 -10.46 -2.89 0.14
N MET A 140 -10.33 -2.94 -1.18
CA MET A 140 -10.76 -1.87 -2.06
C MET A 140 -11.92 -2.32 -2.95
N ALA A 141 -12.94 -1.47 -3.12
CA ALA A 141 -14.00 -1.74 -4.10
C ALA A 141 -13.41 -1.83 -5.51
N PHE A 142 -13.96 -2.74 -6.34
CA PHE A 142 -13.49 -2.90 -7.72
C PHE A 142 -13.86 -1.67 -8.56
N ASP A 143 -12.89 -1.13 -9.29
CA ASP A 143 -13.02 0.10 -10.06
C ASP A 143 -12.43 -0.01 -11.46
N GLU A 144 -12.83 0.88 -12.35
CA GLU A 144 -12.19 1.07 -13.64
C GLU A 144 -11.31 2.32 -13.63
N CYS A 145 -9.99 2.12 -13.77
CA CYS A 145 -9.05 3.20 -13.97
C CYS A 145 -9.00 3.60 -15.45
N THR A 146 -9.25 4.88 -15.75
CA THR A 146 -9.20 5.43 -17.11
C THR A 146 -7.81 5.93 -17.47
N GLU A 147 -7.46 5.84 -18.74
CA GLU A 147 -6.27 6.43 -19.34
C GLU A 147 -6.27 7.97 -19.30
N TYR A 148 -5.09 8.55 -19.43
CA TYR A 148 -4.95 10.00 -19.62
C TYR A 148 -4.13 10.28 -20.90
N PRO A 149 -4.58 11.17 -21.79
CA PRO A 149 -5.88 11.85 -21.77
C PRO A 149 -7.05 10.95 -22.19
N ALA A 150 -8.25 11.22 -21.68
CA ALA A 150 -9.48 10.61 -22.13
C ALA A 150 -10.53 11.70 -22.37
N ASP A 151 -11.44 11.47 -23.31
CA ASP A 151 -12.56 12.38 -23.56
C ASP A 151 -13.62 12.29 -22.46
N GLN A 152 -14.53 13.27 -22.43
CA GLN A 152 -15.51 13.42 -21.38
C GLN A 152 -16.55 12.28 -21.36
N ASP A 153 -16.94 11.76 -22.53
CA ASP A 153 -17.89 10.66 -22.64
C ASP A 153 -17.27 9.35 -22.07
N ARG A 154 -16.01 9.11 -22.39
CA ARG A 154 -15.23 7.98 -21.84
C ARG A 154 -15.06 8.08 -20.33
N LEU A 155 -14.74 9.28 -19.81
CA LEU A 155 -14.61 9.51 -18.38
C LEU A 155 -15.92 9.29 -17.65
N ARG A 156 -17.05 9.80 -18.19
CA ARG A 156 -18.39 9.62 -17.64
C ARG A 156 -18.79 8.15 -17.63
N ALA A 157 -18.63 7.46 -18.75
CA ALA A 157 -18.99 6.04 -18.86
C ALA A 157 -18.22 5.19 -17.83
N SER A 158 -16.92 5.44 -17.67
CA SER A 158 -16.08 4.76 -16.69
C SER A 158 -16.48 5.05 -15.24
N MET A 159 -16.76 6.33 -14.94
CA MET A 159 -17.22 6.75 -13.62
C MET A 159 -18.54 6.05 -13.26
N GLU A 160 -19.51 6.08 -14.15
CA GLU A 160 -20.81 5.44 -13.95
C GLU A 160 -20.67 3.93 -13.72
N MET A 161 -19.84 3.25 -14.50
CA MET A 161 -19.55 1.84 -14.34
C MET A 161 -18.88 1.55 -12.99
N THR A 162 -17.87 2.35 -12.62
CA THR A 162 -17.20 2.24 -11.33
C THR A 162 -18.19 2.36 -10.17
N LEU A 163 -19.16 3.27 -10.23
CA LEU A 163 -20.17 3.42 -9.19
C LEU A 163 -21.06 2.18 -9.08
N ARG A 164 -21.52 1.62 -10.20
CA ARG A 164 -22.32 0.36 -10.18
C ARG A 164 -21.48 -0.82 -9.65
N TRP A 165 -20.21 -0.87 -10.00
CA TRP A 165 -19.28 -1.88 -9.47
C TRP A 165 -19.00 -1.68 -7.97
N ALA A 166 -18.92 -0.46 -7.50
CA ALA A 166 -18.79 -0.13 -6.09
C ALA A 166 -20.00 -0.62 -5.26
N GLU A 167 -21.24 -0.43 -5.78
CA GLU A 167 -22.47 -0.94 -5.16
C GLU A 167 -22.47 -2.48 -5.10
N ARG A 168 -22.07 -3.15 -6.20
CA ARG A 168 -21.94 -4.62 -6.25
C ARG A 168 -20.89 -5.12 -5.29
N SER A 169 -19.71 -4.47 -5.24
CA SER A 169 -18.64 -4.77 -4.29
C SER A 169 -19.12 -4.65 -2.85
N LYS A 170 -19.79 -3.54 -2.53
CA LYS A 170 -20.32 -3.30 -1.19
C LYS A 170 -21.33 -4.37 -0.77
N ARG A 171 -22.27 -4.72 -1.64
CA ARG A 171 -23.28 -5.77 -1.36
C ARG A 171 -22.61 -7.11 -1.10
N TYR A 172 -21.73 -7.54 -2.01
CA TYR A 172 -21.02 -8.80 -1.86
C TYR A 172 -20.18 -8.84 -0.57
N PHE A 173 -19.50 -7.75 -0.26
CA PHE A 173 -18.72 -7.64 0.98
C PHE A 173 -19.59 -7.79 2.23
N GLU A 174 -20.73 -7.09 2.31
CA GLU A 174 -21.62 -7.18 3.48
C GLU A 174 -22.15 -8.59 3.71
N ASP A 175 -22.42 -9.33 2.64
CA ASP A 175 -22.90 -10.71 2.71
C ASP A 175 -21.80 -11.71 3.16
N HIS A 176 -20.51 -11.43 2.87
CA HIS A 176 -19.43 -12.42 3.01
C HIS A 176 -18.27 -11.97 3.93
N LYS A 177 -18.29 -10.76 4.50
CA LYS A 177 -17.19 -10.22 5.32
C LYS A 177 -16.81 -11.06 6.55
N HIS A 178 -17.71 -11.92 7.01
CA HIS A 178 -17.48 -12.84 8.12
C HIS A 178 -16.67 -14.09 7.72
N GLU A 179 -16.43 -14.30 6.43
CA GLU A 179 -15.70 -15.47 5.89
C GLU A 179 -14.18 -15.25 5.80
N VAL A 180 -13.68 -14.15 6.33
CA VAL A 180 -12.24 -13.85 6.33
C VAL A 180 -11.45 -14.95 7.06
N PRO A 181 -10.28 -15.38 6.56
CA PRO A 181 -9.58 -16.58 7.05
C PRO A 181 -9.23 -16.55 8.54
N TRP A 182 -8.93 -15.37 9.10
CA TRP A 182 -8.54 -15.21 10.50
C TRP A 182 -9.73 -15.04 11.48
N ALA A 183 -10.96 -14.80 11.00
CA ALA A 183 -12.14 -14.60 11.87
C ALA A 183 -12.53 -15.86 12.66
N HIS A 184 -12.12 -17.03 12.21
CA HIS A 184 -12.53 -18.32 12.81
C HIS A 184 -11.46 -18.99 13.66
N THR A 185 -10.24 -18.43 13.72
CA THR A 185 -9.14 -19.16 14.35
C THR A 185 -9.09 -19.01 15.85
N GLY A 186 -9.74 -17.99 16.46
CA GLY A 186 -9.64 -17.72 17.93
C GLY A 186 -8.19 -17.74 18.47
N GLU A 187 -7.25 -18.13 17.62
CA GLU A 187 -5.83 -18.17 17.90
C GLU A 187 -5.25 -16.79 17.56
N LYS A 188 -4.70 -16.13 18.56
CA LYS A 188 -3.71 -15.06 18.30
C LYS A 188 -2.79 -15.60 17.22
N VAL A 189 -2.48 -14.80 16.18
CA VAL A 189 -1.48 -15.18 15.18
C VAL A 189 -0.15 -15.31 15.94
N SER A 190 -0.02 -16.41 16.68
CA SER A 190 1.25 -16.84 17.21
C SER A 190 2.09 -17.20 15.99
N GLN A 191 3.27 -16.62 15.89
CA GLN A 191 4.26 -17.04 14.90
C GLN A 191 4.26 -18.58 14.85
N PRO A 192 4.33 -19.21 13.67
CA PRO A 192 4.49 -20.65 13.59
C PRO A 192 5.67 -20.99 14.51
N ALA A 193 5.43 -21.84 15.50
CA ALA A 193 6.49 -22.31 16.36
C ALA A 193 7.51 -22.99 15.44
N LEU A 194 8.58 -22.29 15.12
CA LEU A 194 9.73 -22.91 14.51
C LEU A 194 10.14 -24.02 15.48
N ALA A 195 10.19 -25.26 15.00
CA ALA A 195 10.67 -26.37 15.79
C ALA A 195 11.97 -25.93 16.49
N PRO A 196 12.12 -26.15 17.80
CA PRO A 196 13.29 -25.70 18.52
C PRO A 196 14.51 -26.27 17.84
N VAL A 197 15.34 -25.39 17.28
CA VAL A 197 16.69 -25.74 16.86
C VAL A 197 17.38 -26.14 18.15
N GLN A 198 17.78 -27.39 18.28
CA GLN A 198 18.58 -27.85 19.41
C GLN A 198 19.85 -27.02 19.44
N SER A 199 19.88 -26.00 20.28
CA SER A 199 21.04 -25.15 20.49
C SER A 199 22.09 -25.93 21.26
N GLY A 200 23.18 -26.25 20.58
CA GLY A 200 24.45 -26.49 21.25
C GLY A 200 24.80 -25.24 22.07
N SER A 201 25.19 -25.49 23.30
CA SER A 201 25.56 -24.56 24.37
C SER A 201 26.24 -23.25 23.89
N GLY A 202 25.74 -22.09 24.33
CA GLY A 202 26.50 -20.85 24.46
C GLY A 202 25.77 -19.59 24.03
N LEU A 203 25.35 -18.79 25.04
CA LEU A 203 25.04 -17.36 24.98
C LEU A 203 23.99 -16.91 23.92
N ALA A 204 22.72 -16.99 24.28
CA ALA A 204 21.68 -16.23 23.62
C ALA A 204 21.86 -14.75 23.93
N PRO A 205 21.99 -13.85 22.93
CA PRO A 205 21.83 -12.42 23.18
C PRO A 205 20.39 -12.17 23.62
N SER A 206 20.22 -11.45 24.74
CA SER A 206 18.93 -10.95 25.20
C SER A 206 18.29 -10.14 24.05
N ARG A 207 17.18 -10.63 23.50
CA ARG A 207 16.36 -9.88 22.56
C ARG A 207 15.86 -8.63 23.28
N PRO A 208 15.93 -7.44 22.67
CA PRO A 208 15.23 -6.29 23.20
C PRO A 208 13.77 -6.68 23.31
N GLY A 209 13.19 -6.49 24.51
CA GLY A 209 11.80 -6.82 24.78
C GLY A 209 10.92 -6.13 23.74
N TRP A 210 10.15 -6.90 23.02
CA TRP A 210 9.04 -6.42 22.23
C TRP A 210 8.11 -5.72 23.21
N GLY A 211 7.89 -4.43 23.05
CA GLY A 211 6.81 -3.77 23.74
C GLY A 211 5.55 -4.60 23.51
N GLU A 212 4.88 -4.99 24.58
CA GLU A 212 3.58 -5.66 24.47
C GLU A 212 2.71 -4.85 23.52
N PRO A 213 1.92 -5.50 22.63
CA PRO A 213 1.00 -4.78 21.78
C PRO A 213 0.16 -3.90 22.70
N GLY A 214 0.23 -2.58 22.51
CA GLY A 214 -0.52 -1.64 23.34
C GLY A 214 -2.00 -2.05 23.38
N ASP A 215 -2.63 -1.90 24.53
CA ASP A 215 -4.03 -2.23 24.82
C ASP A 215 -5.03 -1.59 23.84
N GLY A 216 -5.20 -2.15 22.67
CA GLY A 216 -6.02 -1.60 21.59
C GLY A 216 -6.26 -2.60 20.44
N ASN A 217 -6.05 -3.88 20.68
CA ASN A 217 -6.23 -4.91 19.67
C ASN A 217 -7.73 -5.17 19.45
N LEU A 218 -8.31 -4.63 18.36
CA LEU A 218 -9.71 -4.87 17.98
C LEU A 218 -10.01 -6.34 17.65
N ALA A 219 -8.98 -7.20 17.51
CA ALA A 219 -9.18 -8.63 17.30
C ALA A 219 -9.82 -9.35 18.50
N GLU A 220 -9.86 -8.70 19.68
CA GLU A 220 -10.54 -9.22 20.87
C GLU A 220 -12.02 -8.83 20.92
N GLU A 221 -12.48 -7.91 20.03
CA GLU A 221 -13.91 -7.61 19.89
C GLU A 221 -14.58 -8.72 19.07
N GLU A 222 -15.60 -9.35 19.61
CA GLU A 222 -16.45 -10.29 18.87
C GLU A 222 -16.94 -9.61 17.59
N GLY A 223 -16.57 -10.15 16.41
CA GLY A 223 -17.00 -9.64 15.11
C GLY A 223 -16.01 -8.71 14.39
N ALA A 224 -14.73 -8.70 14.74
CA ALA A 224 -13.71 -7.99 13.95
C ALA A 224 -13.75 -8.45 12.48
N THR A 225 -13.89 -7.52 11.55
CA THR A 225 -13.94 -7.77 10.10
C THR A 225 -13.02 -6.83 9.35
N GLN A 226 -12.75 -7.18 8.08
CA GLN A 226 -12.10 -6.30 7.13
C GLN A 226 -12.86 -4.96 7.00
N ALA A 227 -12.16 -3.93 6.51
CA ALA A 227 -12.75 -2.65 6.14
C ALA A 227 -12.74 -2.49 4.62
N LEU A 228 -13.88 -2.19 4.03
CA LEU A 228 -14.00 -1.90 2.61
C LEU A 228 -13.90 -0.40 2.35
N PHE A 229 -13.00 0.02 1.44
CA PHE A 229 -12.84 1.39 0.98
C PHE A 229 -13.45 1.57 -0.41
N GLY A 230 -14.14 2.69 -0.61
CA GLY A 230 -14.62 3.12 -1.92
C GLY A 230 -13.55 3.90 -2.67
N ILE A 231 -13.58 3.86 -4.01
CA ILE A 231 -12.64 4.58 -4.88
C ILE A 231 -13.38 5.64 -5.68
N VAL A 232 -12.96 6.89 -5.52
CA VAL A 232 -13.48 8.02 -6.28
C VAL A 232 -12.72 8.11 -7.60
N GLN A 233 -13.45 8.01 -8.72
CA GLN A 233 -12.96 8.15 -10.08
C GLN A 233 -13.47 9.46 -10.73
N GLY A 234 -13.33 9.64 -12.04
CA GLY A 234 -13.79 10.83 -12.80
C GLY A 234 -12.66 11.57 -13.51
N GLY A 235 -11.48 10.95 -13.63
CA GLY A 235 -10.32 11.49 -14.34
C GLY A 235 -9.89 12.85 -13.81
N MET A 236 -9.59 13.77 -14.73
CA MET A 236 -9.19 15.14 -14.39
C MET A 236 -10.38 16.14 -14.45
N ASP A 237 -11.59 15.68 -14.72
CA ASP A 237 -12.79 16.52 -14.77
C ASP A 237 -13.32 16.81 -13.36
N PRO A 238 -13.36 18.10 -12.92
CA PRO A 238 -13.79 18.43 -11.55
C PRO A 238 -15.27 18.13 -11.29
N GLY A 239 -16.11 18.21 -12.32
CA GLY A 239 -17.55 17.92 -12.21
C GLY A 239 -17.81 16.44 -12.02
N LEU A 240 -17.18 15.59 -12.85
CA LEU A 240 -17.28 14.14 -12.73
C LEU A 240 -16.67 13.62 -11.41
N ARG A 241 -15.55 14.21 -10.98
CA ARG A 241 -14.96 13.87 -9.66
C ARG A 241 -15.89 14.15 -8.51
N ARG A 242 -16.54 15.31 -8.55
CA ARG A 242 -17.49 15.70 -7.52
C ARG A 242 -18.71 14.75 -7.51
N GLU A 243 -19.29 14.50 -8.66
CA GLU A 243 -20.42 13.56 -8.82
C GLU A 243 -20.04 12.15 -8.34
N SER A 244 -18.86 11.65 -8.76
CA SER A 244 -18.33 10.36 -8.32
C SER A 244 -18.17 10.30 -6.80
N LEU A 245 -17.60 11.36 -6.19
CA LEU A 245 -17.41 11.43 -4.75
C LEU A 245 -18.73 11.40 -3.99
N GLU A 246 -19.69 12.26 -4.37
CA GLU A 246 -21.01 12.36 -3.71
C GLU A 246 -21.69 10.99 -3.72
N ARG A 247 -21.76 10.33 -4.87
CA ARG A 247 -22.42 9.03 -5.03
C ARG A 247 -21.63 7.89 -4.35
N THR A 248 -20.29 7.93 -4.34
CA THR A 248 -19.49 6.94 -3.59
C THR A 248 -19.70 7.10 -2.07
N VAL A 249 -19.86 8.32 -1.59
CA VAL A 249 -20.18 8.58 -0.18
C VAL A 249 -21.58 8.10 0.18
N GLU A 250 -22.57 8.25 -0.71
CA GLU A 250 -23.93 7.73 -0.53
C GLU A 250 -23.97 6.19 -0.42
N ILE A 251 -23.14 5.47 -1.19
CA ILE A 251 -22.98 4.00 -1.06
C ILE A 251 -22.50 3.64 0.35
N GLY A 252 -21.61 4.43 0.94
CA GLY A 252 -21.16 4.32 2.31
C GLY A 252 -20.06 3.27 2.52
N PHE A 253 -18.82 3.75 2.70
CA PHE A 253 -17.64 2.92 2.92
C PHE A 253 -16.95 3.24 4.25
N SER A 254 -16.06 2.34 4.67
CA SER A 254 -15.26 2.55 5.88
C SER A 254 -14.20 3.64 5.72
N GLY A 255 -13.77 3.91 4.49
CA GLY A 255 -12.83 4.94 4.08
C GLY A 255 -12.93 5.19 2.59
N TYR A 256 -12.23 6.21 2.09
CA TYR A 256 -12.32 6.64 0.69
C TYR A 256 -10.93 6.83 0.08
N ALA A 257 -10.74 6.27 -1.11
CA ALA A 257 -9.55 6.44 -1.90
C ALA A 257 -9.80 7.39 -3.09
N ILE A 258 -8.76 8.13 -3.47
CA ILE A 258 -8.72 8.92 -4.69
C ILE A 258 -7.94 8.13 -5.72
N GLY A 259 -8.64 7.56 -6.69
CA GLY A 259 -8.07 6.76 -7.77
C GLY A 259 -7.96 7.53 -9.10
N GLY A 260 -7.48 6.87 -10.17
CA GLY A 260 -7.37 7.44 -11.51
C GLY A 260 -6.41 8.62 -11.62
N LEU A 261 -5.37 8.65 -10.79
CA LEU A 261 -4.29 9.62 -10.81
C LEU A 261 -2.95 8.89 -11.04
N SER A 262 -1.89 9.65 -11.39
CA SER A 262 -0.57 9.10 -11.77
C SER A 262 -0.63 8.18 -12.99
N VAL A 263 -1.51 8.48 -13.93
CA VAL A 263 -1.72 7.75 -15.19
C VAL A 263 -1.14 8.48 -16.41
N GLY A 264 -0.30 9.50 -16.17
CA GLY A 264 0.40 10.26 -17.21
C GLY A 264 0.11 11.77 -17.23
N GLU A 265 -0.77 12.26 -16.37
CA GLU A 265 -1.11 13.68 -16.24
C GLU A 265 0.04 14.48 -15.61
N PRO A 266 0.08 15.82 -15.85
CA PRO A 266 1.01 16.72 -15.15
C PRO A 266 0.78 16.74 -13.64
N ARG A 267 1.84 16.73 -12.84
CA ARG A 267 1.78 16.74 -11.36
C ARG A 267 0.99 17.90 -10.77
N SER A 268 1.04 19.07 -11.41
CA SER A 268 0.23 20.22 -10.99
C SER A 268 -1.26 19.94 -11.06
N LEU A 269 -1.68 19.21 -12.08
CA LEU A 269 -3.08 18.80 -12.26
C LEU A 269 -3.49 17.76 -11.23
N THR A 270 -2.64 16.73 -10.97
CA THR A 270 -2.85 15.77 -9.90
C THR A 270 -3.09 16.48 -8.57
N ARG A 271 -2.23 17.44 -8.23
CA ARG A 271 -2.34 18.22 -6.98
C ARG A 271 -3.66 18.99 -6.88
N GLU A 272 -4.06 19.66 -7.96
CA GLU A 272 -5.31 20.42 -8.03
C GLU A 272 -6.51 19.50 -7.81
N VAL A 273 -6.54 18.35 -8.49
CA VAL A 273 -7.61 17.33 -8.34
C VAL A 273 -7.68 16.83 -6.91
N VAL A 274 -6.54 16.48 -6.31
CA VAL A 274 -6.49 16.01 -4.91
C VAL A 274 -7.03 17.09 -3.97
N ALA A 275 -6.56 18.35 -4.09
CA ALA A 275 -6.95 19.45 -3.22
C ALA A 275 -8.47 19.68 -3.24
N ARG A 276 -9.09 19.65 -4.43
CA ARG A 276 -10.55 19.81 -4.61
C ARG A 276 -11.34 18.60 -4.11
N THR A 277 -10.83 17.38 -4.33
CA THR A 277 -11.52 16.15 -3.91
C THR A 277 -11.55 16.03 -2.40
N VAL A 278 -10.44 16.33 -1.71
CA VAL A 278 -10.32 16.23 -0.25
C VAL A 278 -11.30 17.15 0.49
N GLU A 279 -11.63 18.32 -0.08
CA GLU A 279 -12.56 19.29 0.52
C GLU A 279 -13.97 18.72 0.76
N ASN A 280 -14.37 17.75 -0.05
CA ASN A 280 -15.71 17.17 -0.03
C ASN A 280 -15.75 15.73 0.54
N LEU A 281 -14.60 15.15 0.89
CA LEU A 281 -14.56 13.85 1.56
C LEU A 281 -14.98 13.96 3.03
N PRO A 282 -15.75 12.99 3.55
CA PRO A 282 -16.14 12.96 4.97
C PRO A 282 -14.94 13.16 5.89
N PRO A 283 -15.00 14.12 6.82
CA PRO A 283 -13.87 14.43 7.69
C PRO A 283 -13.53 13.29 8.66
N GLU A 284 -14.52 12.52 9.10
CA GLU A 284 -14.37 11.43 10.06
C GLU A 284 -13.88 10.11 9.45
N LYS A 285 -13.69 10.07 8.12
CA LYS A 285 -13.23 8.88 7.40
C LYS A 285 -11.77 9.01 6.98
N PRO A 286 -11.00 7.91 6.96
CA PRO A 286 -9.65 7.91 6.43
C PRO A 286 -9.66 8.15 4.91
N ARG A 287 -8.65 8.90 4.43
CA ARG A 287 -8.47 9.34 3.04
C ARG A 287 -7.19 8.74 2.48
N TYR A 288 -7.33 7.96 1.44
CA TYR A 288 -6.23 7.27 0.80
C TYR A 288 -5.97 7.84 -0.60
N LEU A 289 -4.75 8.26 -0.89
CA LEU A 289 -4.31 8.67 -2.22
C LEU A 289 -3.45 7.57 -2.83
N MET A 290 -3.94 6.97 -3.91
CA MET A 290 -3.37 5.77 -4.51
C MET A 290 -2.18 6.08 -5.44
N GLY A 291 -1.10 5.30 -5.32
CA GLY A 291 -0.01 5.23 -6.29
C GLY A 291 0.92 6.44 -6.37
N VAL A 292 1.01 7.26 -5.33
CA VAL A 292 1.82 8.47 -5.28
C VAL A 292 2.78 8.45 -4.09
N GLY A 293 3.91 9.02 -4.16
CA GLY A 293 4.65 9.90 -5.01
C GLY A 293 6.12 9.95 -4.58
N THR A 294 6.86 11.06 -4.88
CA THR A 294 8.19 11.32 -4.34
C THR A 294 8.15 11.72 -2.86
N PRO A 295 9.29 11.76 -2.14
CA PRO A 295 9.31 12.24 -0.75
C PRO A 295 8.69 13.64 -0.56
N GLU A 296 8.88 14.54 -1.53
CA GLU A 296 8.32 15.89 -1.50
C GLU A 296 6.79 15.84 -1.69
N GLU A 297 6.30 15.01 -2.61
CA GLU A 297 4.88 14.87 -2.91
C GLU A 297 4.09 14.27 -1.74
N ILE A 298 4.63 13.28 -1.04
CA ILE A 298 3.92 12.70 0.13
C ILE A 298 3.75 13.73 1.27
N VAL A 299 4.73 14.63 1.46
CA VAL A 299 4.60 15.77 2.39
C VAL A 299 3.50 16.72 1.94
N GLU A 300 3.46 17.03 0.64
CA GLU A 300 2.48 17.95 0.07
C GLU A 300 1.06 17.40 0.21
N TYR A 301 0.84 16.13 -0.13
CA TYR A 301 -0.48 15.50 -0.02
C TYR A 301 -0.93 15.31 1.44
N ALA A 302 -0.03 15.00 2.35
CA ALA A 302 -0.34 14.99 3.78
C ALA A 302 -0.81 16.36 4.28
N LYS A 303 -0.17 17.47 3.81
CA LYS A 303 -0.63 18.85 4.09
C LYS A 303 -2.01 19.17 3.51
N LEU A 304 -2.41 18.49 2.44
CA LEU A 304 -3.76 18.60 1.89
C LEU A 304 -4.81 17.79 2.65
N GLY A 305 -4.41 16.96 3.61
CA GLY A 305 -5.31 16.17 4.44
C GLY A 305 -5.49 14.73 3.99
N ILE A 306 -4.51 14.17 3.28
CA ILE A 306 -4.42 12.75 2.97
C ILE A 306 -3.81 12.01 4.16
N ASP A 307 -4.40 10.85 4.50
CA ASP A 307 -3.97 10.03 5.65
C ASP A 307 -3.11 8.83 5.24
N MET A 308 -3.35 8.28 4.06
CA MET A 308 -2.70 7.04 3.60
C MET A 308 -2.19 7.24 2.17
N MET A 309 -0.98 6.78 1.91
CA MET A 309 -0.35 6.85 0.58
C MET A 309 0.51 5.61 0.36
N ASP A 310 0.55 5.12 -0.86
CA ASP A 310 1.45 4.06 -1.31
C ASP A 310 2.22 4.48 -2.55
N CYS A 311 3.38 3.91 -2.74
CA CYS A 311 4.10 4.01 -4.02
C CYS A 311 5.15 2.91 -4.15
N VAL A 312 5.32 2.39 -5.36
CA VAL A 312 6.42 1.46 -5.69
C VAL A 312 7.77 2.16 -5.82
N LEU A 313 7.77 3.50 -5.87
CA LEU A 313 8.94 4.30 -6.19
C LEU A 313 10.15 4.07 -5.28
N PRO A 314 10.03 3.99 -3.94
CA PRO A 314 11.19 3.79 -3.08
C PRO A 314 12.00 2.56 -3.46
N THR A 315 11.35 1.41 -3.58
CA THR A 315 12.01 0.15 -3.91
C THR A 315 12.32 0.01 -5.39
N ARG A 316 11.47 0.53 -6.28
CA ARG A 316 11.71 0.52 -7.74
C ARG A 316 12.93 1.38 -8.09
N ALA A 317 13.00 2.62 -7.59
CA ALA A 317 14.12 3.52 -7.82
C ALA A 317 15.43 2.92 -7.28
N ALA A 318 15.40 2.38 -6.06
CA ALA A 318 16.53 1.75 -5.41
C ALA A 318 17.14 0.61 -6.25
N ARG A 319 16.29 -0.27 -6.80
CA ARG A 319 16.75 -1.37 -7.67
C ARG A 319 17.36 -0.86 -8.98
N HIS A 320 17.02 0.35 -9.40
CA HIS A 320 17.63 1.03 -10.54
C HIS A 320 18.78 1.97 -10.17
N GLY A 321 19.25 1.92 -8.92
CA GLY A 321 20.38 2.71 -8.43
C GLY A 321 20.09 4.20 -8.26
N LEU A 322 18.81 4.60 -8.21
CA LEU A 322 18.37 5.94 -7.86
C LEU A 322 17.97 5.98 -6.39
N LEU A 323 18.64 6.85 -5.62
CA LEU A 323 18.47 6.95 -4.20
C LEU A 323 18.02 8.37 -3.82
N PHE A 324 17.10 8.43 -2.88
CA PHE A 324 16.63 9.70 -2.32
C PHE A 324 17.45 10.03 -1.08
N THR A 325 17.86 11.27 -0.93
CA THR A 325 18.61 11.74 0.24
C THR A 325 18.03 13.06 0.75
N SER A 326 18.42 13.49 1.93
CA SER A 326 18.08 14.80 2.50
C SER A 326 18.55 15.96 1.62
N GLU A 327 19.57 15.75 0.78
CA GLU A 327 20.12 16.75 -0.14
C GLU A 327 19.58 16.61 -1.58
N GLY A 328 18.65 15.68 -1.82
CA GLY A 328 18.06 15.43 -3.14
C GLY A 328 18.35 14.01 -3.67
N LYS A 329 18.21 13.83 -4.98
CA LYS A 329 18.34 12.52 -5.63
C LYS A 329 19.78 12.27 -6.08
N ILE A 330 20.32 11.08 -5.82
CA ILE A 330 21.60 10.64 -6.33
C ILE A 330 21.46 9.34 -7.14
N SER A 331 22.29 9.20 -8.18
CA SER A 331 22.44 7.93 -8.90
C SER A 331 23.73 7.29 -8.48
N ILE A 332 23.65 6.18 -7.73
CA ILE A 332 24.81 5.47 -7.22
C ILE A 332 25.72 4.90 -8.31
N LYS A 333 25.22 4.87 -9.57
CA LYS A 333 25.96 4.41 -10.76
C LYS A 333 27.14 5.33 -11.13
N GLN A 334 27.11 6.60 -10.71
CA GLN A 334 28.05 7.60 -11.16
C GLN A 334 29.48 7.28 -10.69
N ALA A 335 30.45 7.50 -11.59
CA ALA A 335 31.85 7.20 -11.35
C ALA A 335 32.43 7.97 -10.15
N ARG A 336 31.92 9.17 -9.87
CA ARG A 336 32.38 10.00 -8.74
C ARG A 336 32.27 9.32 -7.38
N TYR A 337 31.40 8.31 -7.24
CA TYR A 337 31.23 7.57 -5.98
C TYR A 337 32.18 6.38 -5.85
N ALA A 338 33.09 6.14 -6.81
CA ALA A 338 33.97 4.97 -6.80
C ALA A 338 34.93 4.94 -5.60
N LEU A 339 35.35 6.10 -5.12
CA LEU A 339 36.25 6.27 -3.97
C LEU A 339 35.61 7.14 -2.86
N ASP A 340 34.29 7.30 -2.87
CA ASP A 340 33.56 8.12 -1.90
C ASP A 340 33.26 7.32 -0.64
N GLU A 341 34.02 7.58 0.42
CA GLU A 341 33.90 6.92 1.71
C GLU A 341 32.75 7.47 2.58
N ALA A 342 32.06 8.53 2.15
CA ALA A 342 30.97 9.12 2.88
C ALA A 342 29.76 8.17 2.97
N ALA A 343 28.95 8.37 4.00
CA ALA A 343 27.62 7.74 4.10
C ALA A 343 26.75 8.13 2.91
N LEU A 344 25.79 7.28 2.57
CA LEU A 344 24.86 7.54 1.46
C LEU A 344 24.15 8.88 1.63
N ASP A 345 23.62 9.11 2.83
CA ASP A 345 22.99 10.36 3.25
C ASP A 345 23.48 10.71 4.66
N PRO A 346 24.24 11.81 4.83
CA PRO A 346 24.75 12.23 6.13
C PRO A 346 23.66 12.55 7.16
N GLY A 347 22.48 12.97 6.69
CA GLY A 347 21.33 13.28 7.54
C GLY A 347 20.48 12.05 7.92
N CYS A 348 20.80 10.87 7.39
CA CYS A 348 20.00 9.65 7.58
C CYS A 348 20.60 8.73 8.64
N ALA A 349 19.78 8.33 9.63
CA ALA A 349 20.20 7.42 10.69
C ALA A 349 19.91 5.93 10.40
N CYS A 350 19.50 5.56 9.17
CA CYS A 350 19.24 4.17 8.85
C CYS A 350 20.51 3.30 8.95
N ARG A 351 20.32 1.98 9.10
CA ARG A 351 21.45 1.05 9.25
C ARG A 351 22.41 1.07 8.06
N VAL A 352 21.90 1.41 6.86
CA VAL A 352 22.74 1.48 5.65
C VAL A 352 23.69 2.67 5.72
N CYS A 353 23.18 3.88 6.03
CA CYS A 353 23.99 5.09 6.16
C CYS A 353 24.99 5.03 7.31
N ARG A 354 24.65 4.31 8.40
CA ARG A 354 25.58 4.13 9.54
C ARG A 354 26.72 3.14 9.28
N ARG A 355 26.57 2.28 8.26
CA ARG A 355 27.50 1.15 8.09
C ARG A 355 28.25 1.15 6.77
N TYR A 356 27.67 1.66 5.68
CA TYR A 356 28.21 1.49 4.34
C TYR A 356 28.50 2.82 3.68
N SER A 357 29.64 2.89 2.96
CA SER A 357 30.03 4.03 2.16
C SER A 357 29.34 4.02 0.79
N ARG A 358 29.26 5.19 0.15
CA ARG A 358 28.82 5.31 -1.23
C ARG A 358 29.67 4.48 -2.19
N ALA A 359 30.99 4.39 -1.94
CA ALA A 359 31.90 3.56 -2.73
C ALA A 359 31.51 2.08 -2.70
N TYR A 360 31.20 1.55 -1.51
CA TYR A 360 30.78 0.15 -1.36
C TYR A 360 29.43 -0.11 -2.03
N LEU A 361 28.42 0.74 -1.80
CA LEU A 361 27.11 0.61 -2.43
C LEU A 361 27.19 0.69 -3.96
N ARG A 362 28.05 1.59 -4.49
CA ARG A 362 28.34 1.66 -5.91
C ARG A 362 28.99 0.38 -6.43
N HIS A 363 29.99 -0.14 -5.71
CA HIS A 363 30.66 -1.40 -6.06
C HIS A 363 29.63 -2.54 -6.18
N LEU A 364 28.82 -2.75 -5.15
CA LEU A 364 27.78 -3.78 -5.16
C LEU A 364 26.82 -3.61 -6.36
N TYR A 365 26.40 -2.37 -6.63
CA TYR A 365 25.51 -2.09 -7.74
C TYR A 365 26.15 -2.38 -9.11
N ALA A 366 27.40 -1.96 -9.30
CA ALA A 366 28.16 -2.17 -10.54
C ALA A 366 28.49 -3.65 -10.76
N SER A 367 28.67 -4.42 -9.69
CA SER A 367 28.89 -5.87 -9.73
C SER A 367 27.60 -6.69 -9.82
N ASN A 368 26.42 -6.04 -9.90
CA ASN A 368 25.12 -6.70 -9.99
C ASN A 368 24.79 -7.58 -8.77
N GLU A 369 25.34 -7.26 -7.61
CA GLU A 369 25.07 -7.99 -6.37
C GLU A 369 23.66 -7.73 -5.86
N LEU A 370 22.93 -8.78 -5.47
CA LEU A 370 21.58 -8.68 -4.94
C LEU A 370 21.51 -7.80 -3.70
N LEU A 371 22.55 -7.79 -2.89
CA LEU A 371 22.67 -6.98 -1.70
C LEU A 371 22.57 -5.48 -1.99
N ALA A 372 22.99 -5.01 -3.17
CA ALA A 372 22.82 -3.62 -3.58
C ALA A 372 21.34 -3.21 -3.60
N GLN A 373 20.49 -4.07 -4.15
CA GLN A 373 19.06 -3.79 -4.24
C GLN A 373 18.40 -3.74 -2.85
N THR A 374 18.79 -4.65 -1.97
CA THR A 374 18.30 -4.71 -0.58
C THR A 374 18.72 -3.45 0.19
N LEU A 375 20.03 -3.15 0.24
CA LEU A 375 20.54 -1.99 0.99
C LEU A 375 19.97 -0.66 0.48
N ASN A 376 19.95 -0.48 -0.84
CA ASN A 376 19.37 0.70 -1.46
C ASN A 376 17.88 0.86 -1.15
N SER A 377 17.11 -0.25 -1.14
CA SER A 377 15.67 -0.23 -0.81
C SER A 377 15.43 0.08 0.66
N ILE A 378 16.23 -0.47 1.58
CA ILE A 378 16.17 -0.15 3.01
C ILE A 378 16.38 1.35 3.22
N HIS A 379 17.39 1.95 2.58
CA HIS A 379 17.64 3.38 2.72
C HIS A 379 16.46 4.23 2.20
N ASN A 380 16.00 3.96 0.97
CA ASN A 380 14.88 4.72 0.39
C ASN A 380 13.60 4.58 1.23
N LEU A 381 13.29 3.37 1.72
CA LEU A 381 12.13 3.16 2.60
C LEU A 381 12.30 3.90 3.93
N SER A 382 13.49 3.86 4.54
CA SER A 382 13.77 4.62 5.76
C SER A 382 13.47 6.10 5.58
N LEU A 383 13.92 6.70 4.46
CA LEU A 383 13.66 8.11 4.18
C LEU A 383 12.16 8.41 4.07
N TYR A 384 11.39 7.57 3.38
CA TYR A 384 9.93 7.77 3.25
C TYR A 384 9.21 7.66 4.60
N LEU A 385 9.57 6.67 5.40
CA LEU A 385 8.97 6.46 6.72
C LEU A 385 9.35 7.58 7.70
N ASP A 386 10.61 8.01 7.70
CA ASP A 386 11.10 9.13 8.51
C ASP A 386 10.44 10.45 8.08
N THR A 387 10.23 10.65 6.78
CA THR A 387 9.46 11.80 6.26
C THR A 387 8.06 11.82 6.83
N MET A 388 7.36 10.68 6.87
CA MET A 388 6.01 10.63 7.47
C MET A 388 6.03 10.86 8.99
N ARG A 389 7.04 10.34 9.71
CA ARG A 389 7.22 10.64 11.14
C ARG A 389 7.39 12.15 11.39
N LEU A 390 8.24 12.81 10.59
CA LEU A 390 8.43 14.26 10.68
C LEU A 390 7.15 15.03 10.36
N VAL A 391 6.38 14.62 9.35
CA VAL A 391 5.09 15.22 9.03
C VAL A 391 4.13 15.10 10.22
N ARG A 392 3.99 13.91 10.82
CA ARG A 392 3.14 13.71 12.00
C ARG A 392 3.56 14.57 13.19
N HIS A 393 4.86 14.78 13.41
CA HIS A 393 5.35 15.65 14.48
C HIS A 393 5.08 17.14 14.21
N SER A 394 4.95 17.54 12.94
CA SER A 394 4.70 18.95 12.57
C SER A 394 3.22 19.34 12.60
N ILE A 395 2.29 18.39 12.70
CA ILE A 395 0.86 18.57 12.85
C ILE A 395 0.50 18.65 14.34
#